data_195314273284c747591c21c7f67d0b68
#
_entry.id   195314273284c747591c21c7f67d0b68
#
_cell.length_a   1.000
_cell.length_b   1.000
_cell.length_c   1.000
_cell.angle_alpha   90.00
_cell.angle_beta   90.00
_cell.angle_gamma   90.00
#
_symmetry.space_group_name_H-M   'P 1'
#
loop_
_entity.id
_entity.type
_entity.pdbx_description
1 polymer ?
#
loop_
_entity_poly.entity_id
_entity_poly.type
_entity_poly.pdbx_seq_one_letter_code
_entity_poly.pdbx_strand_id
1 'polypeptide(L)'
;MRIIVAGGDGFCGWPTALYLSKQGHEVTIVDNLVRRKYDAELRSNSVTPIATLDERVAKWKELTGKEIKTFIGDLNHYDFLSEVFRQTEPEAFVHFAEQRSAPYSMIDREHAVYTQSNNVIGNLNVLFAIKEHAPDCHLIKLGTMGEYGAPNIDIEEGYIEIEHKGRKDRLPYPKQPGSFYHLSKVHDSHNIMFACKIWGIRATDLNQGIVYGLHTDETELDPVLYNRVDYDGVFGTALNRFLIQSAIGHDLTVYGAGGQTRAFLNIKDTVRCIEIAANNPADKGEFRVFNQFTEYFSVKDLAERVQRVAGEMGLSANIAHIENPRIEAEEHYYHAVNTNLRDLGLEPNLLTDDVLKGILQVALEYKDRVIEENVLPTVSWK
;
A
#
# COMPACT_ATOMS: atom_id res chain seq x y z
N MET A 1 -11.31 -12.32 -16.32
CA MET A 1 -10.01 -12.93 -15.97
C MET A 1 -10.11 -13.60 -14.60
N ARG A 2 -9.32 -14.65 -14.38
CA ARG A 2 -9.08 -15.26 -13.07
C ARG A 2 -7.93 -14.49 -12.41
N ILE A 3 -8.21 -13.82 -11.27
CA ILE A 3 -7.26 -12.95 -10.61
C ILE A 3 -7.08 -13.39 -9.16
N ILE A 4 -5.84 -13.65 -8.75
CA ILE A 4 -5.49 -13.81 -7.34
C ILE A 4 -5.16 -12.44 -6.75
N VAL A 5 -5.76 -12.12 -5.59
CA VAL A 5 -5.41 -10.97 -4.76
C VAL A 5 -4.79 -11.50 -3.48
N ALA A 6 -3.46 -11.56 -3.45
CA ALA A 6 -2.70 -11.96 -2.27
C ALA A 6 -2.58 -10.79 -1.30
N GLY A 7 -2.88 -11.01 -0.01
CA GLY A 7 -3.05 -9.96 1.00
C GLY A 7 -4.45 -9.32 0.97
N GLY A 8 -5.46 -10.10 0.59
CA GLY A 8 -6.83 -9.63 0.36
C GLY A 8 -7.63 -9.26 1.61
N ASP A 9 -7.15 -9.54 2.83
CA ASP A 9 -7.74 -9.04 4.08
C ASP A 9 -7.18 -7.68 4.50
N GLY A 10 -6.14 -7.19 3.79
CA GLY A 10 -5.44 -5.94 4.07
C GLY A 10 -6.14 -4.70 3.55
N PHE A 11 -5.57 -3.52 3.89
CA PHE A 11 -6.12 -2.20 3.55
C PHE A 11 -6.31 -1.96 2.04
N CYS A 12 -5.33 -2.33 1.22
CA CYS A 12 -5.46 -2.21 -0.24
C CYS A 12 -6.07 -3.46 -0.88
N GLY A 13 -5.81 -4.64 -0.31
CA GLY A 13 -6.24 -5.91 -0.90
C GLY A 13 -7.75 -6.11 -0.88
N TRP A 14 -8.41 -5.79 0.24
CA TRP A 14 -9.85 -5.99 0.38
C TRP A 14 -10.66 -5.15 -0.61
N PRO A 15 -10.54 -3.82 -0.67
CA PRO A 15 -11.27 -3.03 -1.67
C PRO A 15 -10.90 -3.40 -3.10
N THR A 16 -9.65 -3.81 -3.37
CA THR A 16 -9.26 -4.31 -4.70
C THR A 16 -10.01 -5.59 -5.08
N ALA A 17 -10.13 -6.54 -4.15
CA ALA A 17 -10.86 -7.78 -4.41
C ALA A 17 -12.35 -7.53 -4.72
N LEU A 18 -13.00 -6.65 -3.96
CA LEU A 18 -14.39 -6.28 -4.20
C LEU A 18 -14.57 -5.56 -5.54
N TYR A 19 -13.70 -4.56 -5.80
CA TYR A 19 -13.75 -3.79 -7.04
C TYR A 19 -13.58 -4.69 -8.27
N LEU A 20 -12.54 -5.54 -8.31
CA LEU A 20 -12.32 -6.47 -9.41
C LEU A 20 -13.48 -7.47 -9.58
N SER A 21 -14.03 -7.97 -8.48
CA SER A 21 -15.23 -8.82 -8.50
C SER A 21 -16.42 -8.08 -9.11
N LYS A 22 -16.64 -6.81 -8.76
CA LYS A 22 -17.69 -5.96 -9.34
C LYS A 22 -17.52 -5.80 -10.85
N GLN A 23 -16.27 -5.64 -11.31
CA GLN A 23 -15.94 -5.55 -12.75
C GLN A 23 -16.11 -6.88 -13.51
N GLY A 24 -16.48 -7.95 -12.83
CA GLY A 24 -16.78 -9.26 -13.46
C GLY A 24 -15.57 -10.19 -13.57
N HIS A 25 -14.50 -9.94 -12.86
CA HIS A 25 -13.39 -10.87 -12.75
C HIS A 25 -13.72 -12.00 -11.76
N GLU A 26 -13.19 -13.20 -12.00
CA GLU A 26 -13.19 -14.28 -11.03
C GLU A 26 -12.05 -14.06 -10.04
N VAL A 27 -12.40 -13.63 -8.82
CA VAL A 27 -11.44 -13.21 -7.81
C VAL A 27 -11.22 -14.30 -6.77
N THR A 28 -9.94 -14.54 -6.47
CA THR A 28 -9.50 -15.40 -5.37
C THR A 28 -8.65 -14.59 -4.41
N ILE A 29 -9.00 -14.56 -3.13
CA ILE A 29 -8.18 -13.99 -2.05
C ILE A 29 -7.27 -15.06 -1.48
N VAL A 30 -5.98 -14.70 -1.31
CA VAL A 30 -4.99 -15.49 -0.55
C VAL A 30 -4.46 -14.62 0.57
N ASP A 31 -4.58 -15.08 1.81
CA ASP A 31 -4.14 -14.31 2.98
C ASP A 31 -3.77 -15.22 4.16
N ASN A 32 -2.80 -14.84 4.98
CA ASN A 32 -2.45 -15.56 6.21
C ASN A 32 -3.02 -14.90 7.48
N LEU A 33 -3.82 -13.83 7.31
CA LEU A 33 -4.47 -13.02 8.34
C LEU A 33 -3.48 -12.43 9.37
N VAL A 34 -2.21 -12.30 9.00
CA VAL A 34 -1.16 -11.83 9.92
C VAL A 34 -1.38 -10.36 10.34
N ARG A 35 -2.02 -9.53 9.48
CA ARG A 35 -2.30 -8.14 9.85
C ARG A 35 -3.15 -8.04 11.12
N ARG A 36 -4.06 -8.99 11.34
CA ARG A 36 -4.87 -9.09 12.57
C ARG A 36 -4.04 -9.50 13.79
N LYS A 37 -2.98 -10.29 13.57
CA LYS A 37 -2.03 -10.67 14.64
C LYS A 37 -1.16 -9.48 15.07
N TYR A 38 -0.78 -8.59 14.12
CA TYR A 38 -0.05 -7.37 14.46
C TYR A 38 -0.87 -6.43 15.35
N ASP A 39 -2.20 -6.36 15.19
CA ASP A 39 -3.06 -5.60 16.09
C ASP A 39 -2.93 -6.08 17.54
N ALA A 40 -2.95 -7.39 17.75
CA ALA A 40 -2.80 -7.98 19.07
C ALA A 40 -1.38 -7.80 19.63
N GLU A 41 -0.35 -8.00 18.80
CA GLU A 41 1.07 -7.83 19.15
C GLU A 41 1.37 -6.40 19.62
N LEU A 42 0.91 -5.41 18.86
CA LEU A 42 1.16 -3.99 19.12
C LEU A 42 0.12 -3.36 20.05
N ARG A 43 -0.85 -4.15 20.53
CA ARG A 43 -2.00 -3.65 21.29
C ARG A 43 -2.70 -2.47 20.61
N SER A 44 -2.83 -2.58 19.30
CA SER A 44 -3.51 -1.61 18.44
C SER A 44 -4.80 -2.20 17.86
N ASN A 45 -5.55 -1.38 17.15
CA ASN A 45 -6.75 -1.80 16.44
C ASN A 45 -6.97 -0.93 15.19
N SER A 46 -7.92 -1.32 14.37
CA SER A 46 -8.53 -0.41 13.39
C SER A 46 -9.57 0.48 14.08
N VAL A 47 -9.65 1.75 13.71
CA VAL A 47 -10.73 2.66 14.17
C VAL A 47 -12.08 2.07 13.77
N THR A 48 -12.27 1.71 12.51
CA THR A 48 -13.46 0.98 12.06
C THR A 48 -13.43 -0.48 12.54
N PRO A 49 -14.56 -1.05 12.97
CA PRO A 49 -14.64 -2.48 13.24
C PRO A 49 -14.42 -3.27 11.95
N ILE A 50 -13.65 -4.36 12.05
CA ILE A 50 -13.34 -5.22 10.89
C ILE A 50 -13.91 -6.61 11.15
N ALA A 51 -14.92 -6.99 10.36
CA ALA A 51 -15.51 -8.33 10.38
C ALA A 51 -14.49 -9.39 9.92
N THR A 52 -14.74 -10.66 10.21
CA THR A 52 -13.91 -11.76 9.72
C THR A 52 -13.93 -11.81 8.19
N LEU A 53 -12.90 -12.38 7.57
CA LEU A 53 -12.86 -12.50 6.12
C LEU A 53 -14.05 -13.31 5.58
N ASP A 54 -14.46 -14.37 6.29
CA ASP A 54 -15.61 -15.21 5.92
C ASP A 54 -16.93 -14.42 5.96
N GLU A 55 -17.15 -13.62 7.02
CA GLU A 55 -18.33 -12.74 7.09
C GLU A 55 -18.33 -11.71 5.97
N ARG A 56 -17.18 -11.12 5.65
CA ARG A 56 -17.03 -10.13 4.58
C ARG A 56 -17.33 -10.71 3.20
N VAL A 57 -16.79 -11.86 2.85
CA VAL A 57 -17.06 -12.50 1.55
C VAL A 57 -18.49 -13.04 1.45
N ALA A 58 -19.06 -13.53 2.57
CA ALA A 58 -20.47 -13.93 2.63
C ALA A 58 -21.41 -12.74 2.39
N LYS A 59 -21.13 -11.60 3.04
CA LYS A 59 -21.90 -10.36 2.86
C LYS A 59 -21.78 -9.84 1.42
N TRP A 60 -20.60 -9.88 0.82
CA TRP A 60 -20.41 -9.50 -0.58
C TRP A 60 -21.26 -10.37 -1.52
N LYS A 61 -21.26 -11.69 -1.30
CA LYS A 61 -22.09 -12.62 -2.08
C LYS A 61 -23.59 -12.36 -1.88
N GLU A 62 -24.02 -12.09 -0.65
CA GLU A 62 -25.41 -11.74 -0.32
C GLU A 62 -25.88 -10.50 -1.10
N LEU A 63 -25.08 -9.43 -1.10
CA LEU A 63 -25.44 -8.15 -1.70
C LEU A 63 -25.36 -8.14 -3.23
N THR A 64 -24.42 -8.89 -3.81
CA THR A 64 -24.09 -8.78 -5.23
C THR A 64 -24.35 -10.05 -6.06
N GLY A 65 -24.55 -11.18 -5.41
CA GLY A 65 -24.59 -12.50 -6.05
C GLY A 65 -23.22 -13.00 -6.53
N LYS A 66 -22.14 -12.23 -6.33
CA LYS A 66 -20.79 -12.56 -6.80
C LYS A 66 -20.01 -13.30 -5.71
N GLU A 67 -19.31 -14.34 -6.11
CA GLU A 67 -18.49 -15.14 -5.22
C GLU A 67 -17.02 -14.72 -5.29
N ILE A 68 -16.37 -14.63 -4.12
CA ILE A 68 -14.92 -14.48 -3.99
C ILE A 68 -14.43 -15.74 -3.26
N LYS A 69 -13.53 -16.50 -3.90
CA LYS A 69 -12.89 -17.66 -3.27
C LYS A 69 -11.83 -17.19 -2.27
N THR A 70 -11.61 -17.93 -1.21
CA THR A 70 -10.60 -17.62 -0.18
C THR A 70 -9.71 -18.82 0.10
N PHE A 71 -8.40 -18.59 0.17
CA PHE A 71 -7.41 -19.55 0.65
C PHE A 71 -6.63 -18.92 1.80
N ILE A 72 -6.71 -19.54 2.97
CA ILE A 72 -5.99 -19.05 4.15
C ILE A 72 -4.68 -19.81 4.30
N GLY A 73 -3.56 -19.10 4.12
CA GLY A 73 -2.22 -19.66 4.20
C GLY A 73 -1.14 -18.65 3.88
N ASP A 74 0.11 -19.05 4.07
CA ASP A 74 1.28 -18.19 3.95
C ASP A 74 2.03 -18.46 2.63
N LEU A 75 2.37 -17.39 1.89
CA LEU A 75 3.13 -17.46 0.63
C LEU A 75 4.56 -18.01 0.84
N ASN A 76 5.09 -17.96 2.06
CA ASN A 76 6.37 -18.59 2.39
C ASN A 76 6.30 -20.12 2.38
N HIS A 77 5.11 -20.72 2.38
CA HIS A 77 4.92 -22.15 2.22
C HIS A 77 4.64 -22.48 0.74
N TYR A 78 5.69 -22.84 0.01
CA TYR A 78 5.63 -23.04 -1.44
C TYR A 78 4.59 -24.08 -1.88
N ASP A 79 4.46 -25.21 -1.15
CA ASP A 79 3.47 -26.26 -1.50
C ASP A 79 2.01 -25.72 -1.43
N PHE A 80 1.72 -24.88 -0.43
CA PHE A 80 0.43 -24.21 -0.33
C PHE A 80 0.18 -23.31 -1.55
N LEU A 81 1.14 -22.46 -1.89
CA LEU A 81 1.03 -21.54 -3.02
C LEU A 81 0.90 -22.30 -4.35
N SER A 82 1.67 -23.36 -4.56
CA SER A 82 1.59 -24.24 -5.73
C SER A 82 0.20 -24.85 -5.88
N GLU A 83 -0.41 -25.29 -4.78
CA GLU A 83 -1.77 -25.84 -4.80
C GLU A 83 -2.81 -24.77 -5.17
N VAL A 84 -2.68 -23.54 -4.62
CA VAL A 84 -3.54 -22.41 -5.01
C VAL A 84 -3.45 -22.15 -6.52
N PHE A 85 -2.23 -22.09 -7.08
CA PHE A 85 -2.05 -21.87 -8.51
C PHE A 85 -2.66 -22.97 -9.36
N ARG A 86 -2.53 -24.25 -8.98
CA ARG A 86 -3.14 -25.38 -9.69
C ARG A 86 -4.66 -25.36 -9.67
N GLN A 87 -5.26 -24.91 -8.56
CA GLN A 87 -6.72 -24.84 -8.42
C GLN A 87 -7.34 -23.61 -9.10
N THR A 88 -6.59 -22.53 -9.27
CA THR A 88 -7.13 -21.26 -9.76
C THR A 88 -6.69 -20.92 -11.17
N GLU A 89 -5.56 -21.45 -11.64
CA GLU A 89 -4.98 -21.16 -12.95
C GLU A 89 -5.00 -19.64 -13.27
N PRO A 90 -4.35 -18.79 -12.47
CA PRO A 90 -4.54 -17.35 -12.54
C PRO A 90 -3.98 -16.75 -13.83
N GLU A 91 -4.70 -15.77 -14.39
CA GLU A 91 -4.25 -14.93 -15.50
C GLU A 91 -3.52 -13.67 -15.01
N ALA A 92 -3.85 -13.23 -13.77
CA ALA A 92 -3.12 -12.18 -13.08
C ALA A 92 -2.97 -12.49 -11.58
N PHE A 93 -1.85 -12.09 -11.01
CA PHE A 93 -1.54 -12.21 -9.59
C PHE A 93 -1.23 -10.83 -9.02
N VAL A 94 -2.10 -10.31 -8.14
CA VAL A 94 -1.91 -9.03 -7.45
C VAL A 94 -1.26 -9.29 -6.11
N HIS A 95 -0.06 -8.75 -5.89
CA HIS A 95 0.77 -9.07 -4.73
C HIS A 95 0.78 -7.93 -3.70
N PHE A 96 -0.16 -8.00 -2.72
CA PHE A 96 -0.17 -7.15 -1.52
C PHE A 96 0.31 -7.87 -0.26
N ALA A 97 0.54 -9.20 -0.32
CA ALA A 97 0.81 -10.04 0.84
C ALA A 97 2.23 -9.86 1.40
N GLU A 98 2.52 -8.65 1.86
CA GLU A 98 3.81 -8.28 2.41
C GLU A 98 3.66 -7.46 3.69
N GLN A 99 4.66 -7.56 4.60
CA GLN A 99 4.78 -6.63 5.70
C GLN A 99 5.06 -5.24 5.12
N ARG A 100 4.19 -4.25 5.38
CA ARG A 100 4.12 -2.96 4.68
C ARG A 100 4.61 -1.75 5.49
N SER A 101 5.05 -1.97 6.74
CA SER A 101 5.38 -0.88 7.64
C SER A 101 6.88 -0.67 7.79
N ALA A 102 7.34 0.55 7.48
CA ALA A 102 8.71 0.95 7.77
C ALA A 102 9.00 0.93 9.27
N PRO A 103 8.18 1.57 10.16
CA PRO A 103 8.39 1.47 11.60
C PRO A 103 8.43 0.03 12.13
N TYR A 104 7.50 -0.84 11.72
CA TYR A 104 7.50 -2.25 12.15
C TYR A 104 8.85 -2.94 11.85
N SER A 105 9.41 -2.74 10.68
CA SER A 105 10.68 -3.32 10.28
C SER A 105 11.90 -2.78 11.06
N MET A 106 11.70 -1.72 11.83
CA MET A 106 12.77 -1.03 12.59
C MET A 106 12.60 -1.15 14.11
N ILE A 107 11.63 -1.93 14.61
CA ILE A 107 11.42 -2.16 16.05
C ILE A 107 12.66 -2.82 16.66
N ASP A 108 13.09 -3.96 16.08
CA ASP A 108 14.26 -4.72 16.52
C ASP A 108 14.73 -5.68 15.42
N ARG A 109 15.73 -6.51 15.76
CA ARG A 109 16.29 -7.52 14.84
C ARG A 109 15.24 -8.55 14.38
N GLU A 110 14.34 -8.97 15.26
CA GLU A 110 13.35 -10.01 14.95
C GLU A 110 12.35 -9.49 13.91
N HIS A 111 11.86 -8.26 14.06
CA HIS A 111 10.97 -7.60 13.12
C HIS A 111 11.66 -7.30 11.76
N ALA A 112 12.94 -6.91 11.80
CA ALA A 112 13.73 -6.73 10.58
C ALA A 112 13.90 -8.05 9.81
N VAL A 113 14.30 -9.12 10.49
CA VAL A 113 14.48 -10.46 9.89
C VAL A 113 13.14 -11.00 9.39
N TYR A 114 12.07 -10.86 10.17
CA TYR A 114 10.74 -11.24 9.74
C TYR A 114 10.33 -10.51 8.46
N THR A 115 10.49 -9.18 8.42
CA THR A 115 10.15 -8.37 7.24
C THR A 115 10.89 -8.84 5.99
N GLN A 116 12.22 -9.05 6.09
CA GLN A 116 13.01 -9.54 4.96
C GLN A 116 12.58 -10.96 4.54
N SER A 117 12.38 -11.87 5.48
CA SER A 117 11.98 -13.24 5.19
C SER A 117 10.57 -13.29 4.57
N ASN A 118 9.62 -12.59 5.17
CA ASN A 118 8.24 -12.58 4.69
C ASN A 118 8.13 -12.02 3.27
N ASN A 119 8.72 -10.85 3.04
CA ASN A 119 8.58 -10.17 1.77
C ASN A 119 9.41 -10.85 0.67
N VAL A 120 10.72 -11.00 0.88
CA VAL A 120 11.63 -11.48 -0.17
C VAL A 120 11.40 -12.96 -0.51
N ILE A 121 11.23 -13.83 0.51
CA ILE A 121 11.01 -15.26 0.25
C ILE A 121 9.59 -15.48 -0.32
N GLY A 122 8.58 -14.79 0.21
CA GLY A 122 7.22 -14.84 -0.34
C GLY A 122 7.19 -14.44 -1.82
N ASN A 123 7.87 -13.35 -2.18
CA ASN A 123 7.98 -12.91 -3.57
C ASN A 123 8.72 -13.92 -4.46
N LEU A 124 9.81 -14.53 -3.99
CA LEU A 124 10.50 -15.58 -4.74
C LEU A 124 9.60 -16.79 -4.98
N ASN A 125 8.82 -17.22 -3.98
CA ASN A 125 7.87 -18.30 -4.14
C ASN A 125 6.80 -17.96 -5.19
N VAL A 126 6.29 -16.73 -5.22
CA VAL A 126 5.34 -16.28 -6.25
C VAL A 126 5.96 -16.38 -7.64
N LEU A 127 7.22 -15.94 -7.82
CA LEU A 127 7.92 -16.02 -9.11
C LEU A 127 8.08 -17.47 -9.58
N PHE A 128 8.44 -18.39 -8.68
CA PHE A 128 8.53 -19.83 -9.03
C PHE A 128 7.15 -20.43 -9.31
N ALA A 129 6.12 -20.08 -8.55
CA ALA A 129 4.76 -20.56 -8.79
C ALA A 129 4.22 -20.11 -10.16
N ILE A 130 4.47 -18.84 -10.55
CA ILE A 130 4.14 -18.34 -11.89
C ILE A 130 4.90 -19.14 -12.96
N LYS A 131 6.21 -19.27 -12.81
CA LYS A 131 7.06 -20.01 -13.77
C LYS A 131 6.59 -21.46 -13.98
N GLU A 132 6.20 -22.15 -12.91
CA GLU A 132 5.91 -23.59 -12.93
C GLU A 132 4.47 -23.92 -13.27
N HIS A 133 3.52 -23.08 -12.85
CA HIS A 133 2.08 -23.40 -12.95
C HIS A 133 1.28 -22.45 -13.85
N ALA A 134 1.72 -21.21 -14.05
CA ALA A 134 0.99 -20.21 -14.84
C ALA A 134 1.95 -19.25 -15.57
N PRO A 135 2.79 -19.73 -16.52
CA PRO A 135 3.88 -18.96 -17.13
C PRO A 135 3.42 -17.70 -17.90
N ASP A 136 2.14 -17.62 -18.26
CA ASP A 136 1.53 -16.45 -18.90
C ASP A 136 0.83 -15.51 -17.91
N CYS A 137 0.80 -15.84 -16.62
CA CYS A 137 0.21 -14.99 -15.56
C CYS A 137 0.96 -13.67 -15.46
N HIS A 138 0.22 -12.56 -15.41
CA HIS A 138 0.78 -11.22 -15.20
C HIS A 138 0.93 -10.95 -13.70
N LEU A 139 2.16 -10.77 -13.24
CA LEU A 139 2.44 -10.33 -11.87
C LEU A 139 2.24 -8.82 -11.75
N ILE A 140 1.32 -8.40 -10.90
CA ILE A 140 1.09 -7.01 -10.52
C ILE A 140 1.57 -6.85 -9.07
N LYS A 141 2.82 -6.40 -8.90
CA LYS A 141 3.42 -6.24 -7.58
C LYS A 141 3.15 -4.84 -7.06
N LEU A 142 2.85 -4.74 -5.77
CA LEU A 142 2.79 -3.46 -5.10
C LEU A 142 4.16 -3.08 -4.55
N GLY A 143 4.87 -2.22 -5.29
CA GLY A 143 6.09 -1.54 -4.85
C GLY A 143 5.79 -0.36 -3.93
N THR A 144 6.75 0.51 -3.75
CA THR A 144 6.58 1.74 -2.95
C THR A 144 7.48 2.87 -3.47
N MET A 145 6.98 4.10 -3.47
CA MET A 145 7.81 5.29 -3.71
C MET A 145 8.95 5.42 -2.70
N GLY A 146 8.83 4.79 -1.52
CA GLY A 146 9.88 4.73 -0.51
C GLY A 146 11.15 3.95 -0.93
N GLU A 147 11.09 3.17 -2.01
CA GLU A 147 12.27 2.51 -2.59
C GLU A 147 13.27 3.55 -3.14
N TYR A 148 12.78 4.65 -3.70
CA TYR A 148 13.62 5.73 -4.22
C TYR A 148 14.27 6.57 -3.12
N GLY A 149 13.66 6.60 -1.92
CA GLY A 149 14.06 7.52 -0.86
C GLY A 149 13.71 8.97 -1.20
N ALA A 150 14.63 9.88 -0.94
CA ALA A 150 14.50 11.31 -1.25
C ALA A 150 15.78 11.81 -1.98
N PRO A 151 16.01 11.40 -3.23
CA PRO A 151 17.18 11.85 -4.01
C PRO A 151 17.05 13.33 -4.36
N ASN A 152 18.20 13.97 -4.60
CA ASN A 152 18.27 15.38 -5.04
C ASN A 152 18.27 15.50 -6.59
N ILE A 153 17.57 14.61 -7.27
CA ILE A 153 17.33 14.60 -8.71
C ILE A 153 15.90 14.13 -8.97
N ASP A 154 15.37 14.37 -10.17
CA ASP A 154 14.05 13.90 -10.58
C ASP A 154 13.95 12.37 -10.48
N ILE A 155 12.80 11.90 -10.03
CA ILE A 155 12.52 10.45 -9.88
C ILE A 155 11.77 9.98 -11.13
N GLU A 156 12.47 9.20 -11.96
CA GLU A 156 11.89 8.59 -13.14
C GLU A 156 11.08 7.32 -12.81
N GLU A 157 10.23 6.88 -13.76
CA GLU A 157 9.45 5.65 -13.60
C GLU A 157 10.31 4.40 -13.82
N GLY A 158 10.98 3.94 -12.78
CA GLY A 158 11.71 2.68 -12.72
C GLY A 158 13.07 2.66 -13.40
N TYR A 159 13.33 3.51 -14.40
CA TYR A 159 14.58 3.51 -15.16
C TYR A 159 15.08 4.94 -15.37
N ILE A 160 16.40 5.07 -15.52
CA ILE A 160 17.07 6.33 -15.82
C ILE A 160 18.08 6.14 -16.95
N GLU A 161 18.17 7.11 -17.85
CA GLU A 161 19.23 7.17 -18.85
C GLU A 161 20.47 7.82 -18.24
N ILE A 162 21.60 7.14 -18.29
CA ILE A 162 22.87 7.61 -17.73
C ILE A 162 23.91 7.70 -18.84
N GLU A 163 24.65 8.82 -18.86
CA GLU A 163 25.89 8.94 -19.60
C GLU A 163 27.08 8.96 -18.63
N HIS A 164 27.99 8.00 -18.79
CA HIS A 164 29.22 7.94 -18.01
C HIS A 164 30.42 7.67 -18.93
N LYS A 165 31.43 8.57 -18.88
CA LYS A 165 32.65 8.49 -19.71
C LYS A 165 32.35 8.29 -21.20
N GLY A 166 31.36 9.03 -21.72
CA GLY A 166 30.95 9.01 -23.12
C GLY A 166 30.18 7.75 -23.58
N ARG A 167 29.76 6.88 -22.63
CA ARG A 167 28.88 5.73 -22.91
C ARG A 167 27.52 5.98 -22.28
N LYS A 168 26.45 5.67 -23.01
CA LYS A 168 25.07 5.81 -22.58
C LYS A 168 24.46 4.44 -22.32
N ASP A 169 23.63 4.36 -21.28
CA ASP A 169 22.86 3.17 -20.95
C ASP A 169 21.55 3.56 -20.25
N ARG A 170 20.53 2.70 -20.32
CA ARG A 170 19.29 2.79 -19.58
C ARG A 170 19.32 1.76 -18.45
N LEU A 171 19.42 2.24 -17.23
CA LEU A 171 19.60 1.41 -16.05
C LEU A 171 18.40 1.54 -15.10
N PRO A 172 18.17 0.56 -14.20
CA PRO A 172 17.23 0.73 -13.11
C PRO A 172 17.56 2.01 -12.32
N TYR A 173 16.52 2.79 -11.98
CA TYR A 173 16.70 4.02 -11.22
C TYR A 173 17.39 3.73 -9.90
N PRO A 174 18.41 4.52 -9.49
CA PRO A 174 19.10 4.34 -8.22
C PRO A 174 18.13 4.44 -7.03
N LYS A 175 18.15 3.46 -6.12
CA LYS A 175 17.25 3.38 -4.98
C LYS A 175 18.00 3.64 -3.68
N GLN A 176 17.38 4.42 -2.78
CA GLN A 176 17.94 4.81 -1.47
C GLN A 176 16.93 4.51 -0.35
N PRO A 177 16.63 3.22 -0.07
CA PRO A 177 15.62 2.83 0.90
C PRO A 177 15.96 3.30 2.32
N GLY A 178 14.96 3.86 3.03
CA GLY A 178 15.11 4.42 4.38
C GLY A 178 14.74 3.46 5.52
N SER A 179 14.46 2.18 5.26
CA SER A 179 14.16 1.15 6.28
C SER A 179 14.34 -0.24 5.71
N PHE A 180 14.35 -1.28 6.59
CA PHE A 180 14.41 -2.67 6.12
C PHE A 180 13.16 -3.07 5.31
N TYR A 181 11.99 -2.48 5.59
CA TYR A 181 10.82 -2.64 4.73
C TYR A 181 11.07 -2.11 3.32
N HIS A 182 11.50 -0.86 3.17
CA HIS A 182 11.79 -0.30 1.85
C HIS A 182 12.88 -1.09 1.12
N LEU A 183 13.90 -1.57 1.86
CA LEU A 183 14.96 -2.40 1.31
C LEU A 183 14.42 -3.76 0.81
N SER A 184 13.48 -4.40 1.52
CA SER A 184 12.85 -5.63 1.03
C SER A 184 12.13 -5.41 -0.30
N LYS A 185 11.45 -4.28 -0.45
CA LYS A 185 10.78 -3.90 -1.71
C LYS A 185 11.77 -3.70 -2.86
N VAL A 186 12.95 -3.11 -2.59
CA VAL A 186 14.03 -3.02 -3.58
C VAL A 186 14.51 -4.40 -4.02
N HIS A 187 14.69 -5.33 -3.06
CA HIS A 187 15.06 -6.72 -3.37
C HIS A 187 14.01 -7.40 -4.24
N ASP A 188 12.73 -7.21 -3.95
CA ASP A 188 11.63 -7.79 -4.72
C ASP A 188 11.62 -7.27 -6.15
N SER A 189 11.74 -5.95 -6.35
CA SER A 189 11.81 -5.35 -7.70
C SER A 189 12.95 -5.92 -8.52
N HIS A 190 14.14 -6.13 -7.91
CA HIS A 190 15.29 -6.72 -8.60
C HIS A 190 15.10 -8.22 -8.89
N ASN A 191 14.52 -8.99 -7.97
CA ASN A 191 14.20 -10.40 -8.18
C ASN A 191 13.19 -10.56 -9.33
N ILE A 192 12.15 -9.71 -9.38
CA ILE A 192 11.14 -9.73 -10.45
C ILE A 192 11.77 -9.36 -11.77
N MET A 193 12.54 -8.26 -11.83
CA MET A 193 13.24 -7.82 -13.05
C MET A 193 14.15 -8.93 -13.59
N PHE A 194 14.89 -9.62 -12.71
CA PHE A 194 15.74 -10.74 -13.10
C PHE A 194 14.92 -11.93 -13.62
N ALA A 195 13.82 -12.28 -12.93
CA ALA A 195 12.93 -13.37 -13.35
C ALA A 195 12.26 -13.08 -14.71
N CYS A 196 11.83 -11.84 -14.95
CA CYS A 196 11.31 -11.42 -16.26
C CYS A 196 12.36 -11.69 -17.36
N LYS A 197 13.60 -11.25 -17.14
CA LYS A 197 14.69 -11.40 -18.09
C LYS A 197 15.02 -12.85 -18.43
N ILE A 198 15.07 -13.74 -17.40
CA ILE A 198 15.56 -15.12 -17.61
C ILE A 198 14.47 -16.15 -17.87
N TRP A 199 13.24 -15.92 -17.37
CA TRP A 199 12.11 -16.87 -17.49
C TRP A 199 11.00 -16.37 -18.40
N GLY A 200 11.08 -15.12 -18.86
CA GLY A 200 10.02 -14.53 -19.68
C GLY A 200 8.73 -14.22 -18.91
N ILE A 201 8.80 -14.12 -17.59
CA ILE A 201 7.66 -13.65 -16.76
C ILE A 201 7.34 -12.21 -17.19
N ARG A 202 6.06 -11.85 -17.15
CA ARG A 202 5.59 -10.48 -17.36
C ARG A 202 5.19 -9.86 -16.02
N ALA A 203 5.68 -8.66 -15.73
CA ALA A 203 5.39 -8.01 -14.46
C ALA A 203 5.21 -6.50 -14.59
N THR A 204 4.27 -5.96 -13.79
CA THR A 204 4.14 -4.52 -13.54
C THR A 204 4.36 -4.25 -12.06
N ASP A 205 5.37 -3.45 -11.74
CA ASP A 205 5.67 -2.97 -10.40
C ASP A 205 5.03 -1.58 -10.20
N LEU A 206 4.08 -1.48 -9.30
CA LEU A 206 3.39 -0.24 -8.96
C LEU A 206 4.07 0.38 -7.75
N ASN A 207 5.00 1.32 -7.96
CA ASN A 207 5.64 2.05 -6.88
C ASN A 207 4.66 3.02 -6.23
N GLN A 208 3.95 2.51 -5.21
CA GLN A 208 2.83 3.18 -4.59
C GLN A 208 3.26 4.28 -3.64
N GLY A 209 2.62 5.45 -3.76
CA GLY A 209 2.62 6.50 -2.75
C GLY A 209 1.81 6.12 -1.50
N ILE A 210 1.69 7.04 -0.56
CA ILE A 210 0.87 6.86 0.64
C ILE A 210 -0.60 6.88 0.26
N VAL A 211 -1.32 5.82 0.61
CA VAL A 211 -2.76 5.72 0.30
C VAL A 211 -3.58 6.39 1.39
N TYR A 212 -4.52 7.23 0.97
CA TYR A 212 -5.55 7.84 1.82
C TYR A 212 -6.96 7.48 1.36
N GLY A 213 -7.93 7.84 2.15
CA GLY A 213 -9.33 7.47 1.93
C GLY A 213 -9.73 6.24 2.74
N LEU A 214 -11.03 6.08 2.96
CA LEU A 214 -11.57 5.00 3.78
C LEU A 214 -12.20 3.92 2.93
N HIS A 215 -13.01 4.34 1.97
CA HIS A 215 -13.94 3.47 1.28
C HIS A 215 -13.81 3.60 -0.25
N THR A 216 -14.12 2.51 -0.92
CA THR A 216 -14.57 2.49 -2.30
C THR A 216 -16.09 2.32 -2.31
N ASP A 217 -16.71 2.52 -3.46
CA ASP A 217 -18.16 2.35 -3.62
C ASP A 217 -18.65 0.95 -3.18
N GLU A 218 -17.77 -0.06 -3.26
CA GLU A 218 -18.05 -1.43 -2.85
C GLU A 218 -18.00 -1.60 -1.33
N THR A 219 -17.02 -1.00 -0.67
CA THR A 219 -16.85 -1.12 0.78
C THR A 219 -17.85 -0.27 1.57
N GLU A 220 -18.52 0.69 0.94
CA GLU A 220 -19.59 1.50 1.56
C GLU A 220 -20.96 0.81 1.57
N LEU A 221 -21.14 -0.28 0.82
CA LEU A 221 -22.45 -0.92 0.69
C LEU A 221 -23.01 -1.49 2.00
N ASP A 222 -22.14 -1.87 2.93
CA ASP A 222 -22.54 -2.42 4.22
C ASP A 222 -21.39 -2.28 5.25
N PRO A 223 -21.64 -2.00 6.52
CA PRO A 223 -20.61 -1.91 7.57
C PRO A 223 -19.73 -3.15 7.71
N VAL A 224 -20.25 -4.34 7.39
CA VAL A 224 -19.46 -5.60 7.37
C VAL A 224 -18.35 -5.56 6.32
N LEU A 225 -18.51 -4.76 5.26
CA LEU A 225 -17.53 -4.60 4.17
C LEU A 225 -16.52 -3.47 4.43
N TYR A 226 -16.65 -2.71 5.50
CA TYR A 226 -15.79 -1.57 5.76
C TYR A 226 -14.30 -1.92 5.72
N ASN A 227 -13.52 -0.99 5.21
CA ASN A 227 -12.07 -1.09 5.18
C ASN A 227 -11.49 -0.69 6.54
N ARG A 228 -10.27 -1.17 6.82
CA ARG A 228 -9.57 -0.80 8.04
C ARG A 228 -9.03 0.63 7.99
N VAL A 229 -8.94 1.27 9.15
CA VAL A 229 -8.34 2.58 9.34
C VAL A 229 -7.26 2.49 10.41
N ASP A 230 -6.00 2.44 9.94
CA ASP A 230 -4.84 2.40 10.83
C ASP A 230 -4.40 3.82 11.17
N TYR A 231 -4.14 4.08 12.45
CA TYR A 231 -3.82 5.40 12.98
C TYR A 231 -2.62 5.40 13.93
N ASP A 232 -2.17 4.20 14.32
CA ASP A 232 -1.09 4.01 15.28
C ASP A 232 0.28 4.44 14.71
N GLY A 233 1.28 4.59 15.59
CA GLY A 233 2.62 5.03 15.24
C GLY A 233 3.41 4.06 14.34
N VAL A 234 2.90 2.83 14.15
CA VAL A 234 3.57 1.78 13.36
C VAL A 234 2.93 1.58 11.99
N PHE A 235 1.62 1.43 11.91
CA PHE A 235 0.89 1.17 10.67
C PHE A 235 0.08 2.36 10.15
N GLY A 236 -0.19 3.35 10.98
CA GLY A 236 -0.90 4.57 10.61
C GLY A 236 -0.06 5.48 9.71
N THR A 237 -0.74 6.21 8.81
CA THR A 237 -0.13 7.26 8.01
C THR A 237 -0.21 8.61 8.72
N ALA A 238 0.60 9.60 8.32
CA ALA A 238 0.55 10.94 8.92
C ALA A 238 -0.85 11.55 8.80
N LEU A 239 -1.49 11.44 7.63
CA LEU A 239 -2.83 11.99 7.40
C LEU A 239 -3.88 11.31 8.30
N ASN A 240 -3.90 9.96 8.34
CA ASN A 240 -4.84 9.23 9.20
C ASN A 240 -4.64 9.61 10.68
N ARG A 241 -3.38 9.69 11.11
CA ARG A 241 -3.05 10.09 12.49
C ARG A 241 -3.57 11.49 12.80
N PHE A 242 -3.38 12.49 11.92
CA PHE A 242 -3.88 13.84 12.13
C PHE A 242 -5.42 13.90 12.24
N LEU A 243 -6.11 13.17 11.38
CA LEU A 243 -7.57 13.09 11.41
C LEU A 243 -8.08 12.45 12.71
N ILE A 244 -7.43 11.35 13.16
CA ILE A 244 -7.78 10.70 14.42
C ILE A 244 -7.43 11.57 15.62
N GLN A 245 -6.25 12.19 15.65
CA GLN A 245 -5.87 13.15 16.70
C GLN A 245 -6.89 14.28 16.81
N SER A 246 -7.32 14.84 15.69
CA SER A 246 -8.38 15.87 15.66
C SER A 246 -9.71 15.36 16.22
N ALA A 247 -10.12 14.13 15.91
CA ALA A 247 -11.38 13.56 16.36
C ALA A 247 -11.43 13.33 17.88
N ILE A 248 -10.27 13.02 18.51
CA ILE A 248 -10.16 12.80 19.96
C ILE A 248 -9.73 14.05 20.73
N GLY A 249 -9.54 15.21 20.05
CA GLY A 249 -9.12 16.46 20.69
C GLY A 249 -7.63 16.51 21.08
N HIS A 250 -6.81 15.69 20.47
CA HIS A 250 -5.35 15.70 20.62
C HIS A 250 -4.71 16.67 19.62
N ASP A 251 -3.57 17.28 19.97
CA ASP A 251 -2.81 18.11 19.06
C ASP A 251 -2.28 17.29 17.85
N LEU A 252 -2.25 17.89 16.67
CA LEU A 252 -1.69 17.29 15.45
C LEU A 252 -0.18 17.24 15.53
N THR A 253 0.41 16.06 15.70
CA THR A 253 1.84 15.90 15.93
C THR A 253 2.64 15.81 14.64
N VAL A 254 3.33 16.90 14.30
CA VAL A 254 4.20 17.02 13.12
C VAL A 254 5.64 16.68 13.51
N TYR A 255 6.29 15.79 12.72
CA TYR A 255 7.69 15.39 12.94
C TYR A 255 8.63 16.46 12.38
N GLY A 256 9.53 16.98 13.23
CA GLY A 256 10.48 18.05 12.87
C GLY A 256 9.76 19.29 12.37
N ALA A 257 10.29 19.95 11.34
CA ALA A 257 9.69 21.13 10.71
C ALA A 257 8.47 20.79 9.82
N GLY A 258 8.30 19.51 9.43
CA GLY A 258 7.20 19.05 8.59
C GLY A 258 7.38 19.27 7.08
N GLY A 259 8.58 19.65 6.62
CA GLY A 259 8.89 19.87 5.21
C GLY A 259 9.04 18.59 4.37
N GLN A 260 9.04 17.42 5.01
CA GLN A 260 9.18 16.13 4.33
C GLN A 260 8.01 15.91 3.37
N THR A 261 8.31 15.91 2.08
CA THR A 261 7.31 15.70 1.02
C THR A 261 7.18 14.23 0.65
N ARG A 262 5.97 13.77 0.40
CA ARG A 262 5.64 12.41 -0.03
C ARG A 262 4.60 12.44 -1.14
N ALA A 263 4.56 11.34 -1.89
CA ALA A 263 3.53 11.05 -2.89
C ALA A 263 2.32 10.42 -2.22
N PHE A 264 1.13 10.78 -2.68
CA PHE A 264 -0.16 10.32 -2.15
C PHE A 264 -1.11 9.91 -3.27
N LEU A 265 -2.04 9.01 -2.95
CA LEU A 265 -3.16 8.67 -3.82
C LEU A 265 -4.37 8.20 -3.02
N ASN A 266 -5.55 8.35 -3.61
CA ASN A 266 -6.79 7.85 -3.03
C ASN A 266 -6.89 6.32 -3.13
N ILE A 267 -7.55 5.66 -2.17
CA ILE A 267 -7.83 4.22 -2.23
C ILE A 267 -8.63 3.85 -3.49
N LYS A 268 -9.53 4.72 -3.97
CA LYS A 268 -10.26 4.53 -5.23
C LYS A 268 -9.30 4.49 -6.44
N ASP A 269 -8.24 5.29 -6.42
CA ASP A 269 -7.20 5.25 -7.47
C ASP A 269 -6.33 4.01 -7.35
N THR A 270 -6.06 3.53 -6.13
CA THR A 270 -5.32 2.28 -5.91
C THR A 270 -6.01 1.11 -6.63
N VAL A 271 -7.31 0.90 -6.39
CA VAL A 271 -8.04 -0.22 -7.01
C VAL A 271 -8.14 -0.05 -8.53
N ARG A 272 -8.30 1.19 -9.01
CA ARG A 272 -8.32 1.50 -10.44
C ARG A 272 -6.98 1.23 -11.13
N CYS A 273 -5.87 1.58 -10.50
CA CYS A 273 -4.53 1.28 -11.03
C CYS A 273 -4.29 -0.22 -11.19
N ILE A 274 -4.76 -1.04 -10.26
CA ILE A 274 -4.68 -2.50 -10.37
C ILE A 274 -5.48 -3.01 -11.57
N GLU A 275 -6.71 -2.51 -11.77
CA GLU A 275 -7.53 -2.87 -12.93
C GLU A 275 -6.84 -2.44 -14.24
N ILE A 276 -6.31 -1.22 -14.31
CA ILE A 276 -5.58 -0.73 -15.48
C ILE A 276 -4.38 -1.65 -15.78
N ALA A 277 -3.59 -2.02 -14.76
CA ALA A 277 -2.45 -2.91 -14.94
C ALA A 277 -2.89 -4.31 -15.40
N ALA A 278 -3.98 -4.86 -14.84
CA ALA A 278 -4.51 -6.17 -15.22
C ALA A 278 -5.02 -6.21 -16.67
N ASN A 279 -5.71 -5.14 -17.11
CA ASN A 279 -6.24 -5.01 -18.47
C ASN A 279 -5.15 -4.66 -19.51
N ASN A 280 -4.00 -4.16 -19.07
CA ASN A 280 -2.86 -3.82 -19.91
C ASN A 280 -1.61 -4.57 -19.40
N PRO A 281 -1.51 -5.89 -19.60
CA PRO A 281 -0.38 -6.66 -19.10
C PRO A 281 0.93 -6.22 -19.78
N ALA A 282 2.03 -6.31 -19.03
CA ALA A 282 3.38 -6.14 -19.61
C ALA A 282 3.66 -7.17 -20.68
N ASP A 283 4.57 -6.87 -21.59
CA ASP A 283 5.01 -7.83 -22.59
C ASP A 283 5.77 -9.01 -21.95
N LYS A 284 5.85 -10.13 -22.67
CA LYS A 284 6.59 -11.31 -22.19
C LYS A 284 8.06 -10.98 -21.98
N GLY A 285 8.56 -11.19 -20.76
CA GLY A 285 9.94 -10.85 -20.38
C GLY A 285 10.11 -9.39 -19.96
N GLU A 286 9.07 -8.58 -20.00
CA GLU A 286 9.11 -7.18 -19.59
C GLU A 286 8.88 -7.04 -18.08
N PHE A 287 9.76 -6.29 -17.42
CA PHE A 287 9.57 -5.71 -16.11
C PHE A 287 9.23 -4.23 -16.26
N ARG A 288 7.96 -3.91 -16.12
CA ARG A 288 7.43 -2.55 -16.26
C ARG A 288 7.24 -1.92 -14.90
N VAL A 289 7.60 -0.65 -14.76
CA VAL A 289 7.44 0.09 -13.49
C VAL A 289 6.57 1.32 -13.71
N PHE A 290 5.59 1.53 -12.83
CA PHE A 290 4.77 2.72 -12.78
C PHE A 290 4.86 3.37 -11.41
N ASN A 291 5.06 4.69 -11.36
CA ASN A 291 4.96 5.47 -10.13
C ASN A 291 3.49 5.74 -9.84
N GLN A 292 2.96 5.03 -8.85
CA GLN A 292 1.53 5.03 -8.52
C GLN A 292 1.21 6.08 -7.47
N PHE A 293 0.96 7.30 -7.90
CA PHE A 293 0.48 8.40 -7.06
C PHE A 293 -0.23 9.46 -7.90
N THR A 294 -0.96 10.36 -7.26
CA THR A 294 -1.74 11.42 -7.93
C THR A 294 -1.38 12.82 -7.47
N GLU A 295 -0.88 12.97 -6.24
CA GLU A 295 -0.54 14.24 -5.59
C GLU A 295 0.70 14.11 -4.72
N TYR A 296 1.30 15.26 -4.35
CA TYR A 296 2.28 15.30 -3.26
C TYR A 296 1.91 16.35 -2.24
N PHE A 297 2.24 16.05 -0.98
CA PHE A 297 2.07 16.96 0.15
C PHE A 297 3.27 16.90 1.06
N SER A 298 3.65 18.04 1.63
CA SER A 298 4.47 18.03 2.82
C SER A 298 3.63 17.61 4.04
N VAL A 299 4.29 17.12 5.08
CA VAL A 299 3.61 16.78 6.35
C VAL A 299 2.91 18.00 6.94
N LYS A 300 3.54 19.19 6.81
CA LYS A 300 3.00 20.47 7.27
C LYS A 300 1.72 20.84 6.50
N ASP A 301 1.73 20.75 5.16
CA ASP A 301 0.53 21.04 4.34
C ASP A 301 -0.66 20.18 4.76
N LEU A 302 -0.43 18.90 5.04
CA LEU A 302 -1.49 17.99 5.49
C LEU A 302 -2.03 18.39 6.88
N ALA A 303 -1.14 18.74 7.82
CA ALA A 303 -1.55 19.19 9.15
C ALA A 303 -2.40 20.47 9.09
N GLU A 304 -1.97 21.47 8.29
CA GLU A 304 -2.70 22.72 8.08
C GLU A 304 -4.08 22.49 7.42
N ARG A 305 -4.17 21.60 6.43
CA ARG A 305 -5.44 21.23 5.81
C ARG A 305 -6.37 20.56 6.81
N VAL A 306 -5.88 19.58 7.61
CA VAL A 306 -6.69 18.93 8.64
C VAL A 306 -7.13 19.91 9.70
N GLN A 307 -6.23 20.79 10.19
CA GLN A 307 -6.58 21.84 11.16
C GLN A 307 -7.72 22.72 10.68
N ARG A 308 -7.64 23.20 9.43
CA ARG A 308 -8.68 24.04 8.83
C ARG A 308 -10.01 23.29 8.72
N VAL A 309 -10.01 22.08 8.17
CA VAL A 309 -11.25 21.29 7.98
C VAL A 309 -11.85 20.91 9.34
N ALA A 310 -11.04 20.54 10.33
CA ALA A 310 -11.52 20.29 11.68
C ALA A 310 -12.18 21.53 12.30
N GLY A 311 -11.57 22.71 12.14
CA GLY A 311 -12.16 23.99 12.57
C GLY A 311 -13.52 24.29 11.93
N GLU A 312 -13.68 24.02 10.62
CA GLU A 312 -14.98 24.13 9.92
C GLU A 312 -16.05 23.18 10.49
N MET A 313 -15.64 22.03 11.06
CA MET A 313 -16.51 21.07 11.72
C MET A 313 -16.70 21.34 13.23
N GLY A 314 -16.17 22.46 13.74
CA GLY A 314 -16.29 22.87 15.15
C GLY A 314 -15.36 22.13 16.12
N LEU A 315 -14.30 21.48 15.60
CA LEU A 315 -13.29 20.80 16.39
C LEU A 315 -12.07 21.72 16.62
N SER A 316 -11.41 21.56 17.76
CA SER A 316 -10.13 22.21 18.05
C SER A 316 -9.00 21.28 17.66
N ALA A 317 -8.10 21.73 16.77
CA ALA A 317 -6.93 20.99 16.37
C ALA A 317 -5.72 21.94 16.31
N ASN A 318 -4.82 21.88 17.29
CA ASN A 318 -3.58 22.63 17.26
C ASN A 318 -2.48 21.80 16.59
N ILE A 319 -1.52 22.46 15.96
CA ILE A 319 -0.35 21.81 15.40
C ILE A 319 0.78 21.89 16.43
N ALA A 320 1.30 20.73 16.83
CA ALA A 320 2.44 20.59 17.72
C ALA A 320 3.61 19.91 16.99
N HIS A 321 4.81 20.51 17.09
CA HIS A 321 6.02 19.91 16.52
C HIS A 321 6.69 19.00 17.54
N ILE A 322 7.00 17.77 17.14
CA ILE A 322 7.74 16.79 17.95
C ILE A 322 9.02 16.38 17.24
N GLU A 323 9.96 15.81 17.99
CA GLU A 323 11.21 15.33 17.41
C GLU A 323 10.96 14.26 16.33
N ASN A 324 11.64 14.38 15.18
CA ASN A 324 11.51 13.37 14.12
C ASN A 324 12.15 12.04 14.59
N PRO A 325 11.41 10.93 14.62
CA PRO A 325 11.95 9.63 15.02
C PRO A 325 12.88 9.00 13.97
N ARG A 326 13.10 9.65 12.84
CA ARG A 326 13.87 9.13 11.69
C ARG A 326 15.02 10.05 11.34
N ILE A 327 16.11 9.49 10.77
CA ILE A 327 17.14 10.28 10.08
C ILE A 327 16.66 10.53 8.66
N GLU A 328 16.22 11.75 8.39
CA GLU A 328 15.88 12.22 7.05
C GLU A 328 16.11 13.73 6.94
N ALA A 329 16.25 14.25 5.72
CA ALA A 329 16.34 15.68 5.50
C ALA A 329 15.04 16.38 5.93
N GLU A 330 15.13 17.60 6.44
CA GLU A 330 13.94 18.38 6.82
C GLU A 330 13.10 18.81 5.61
N GLU A 331 13.75 19.02 4.47
CA GLU A 331 13.11 19.33 3.20
C GLU A 331 13.56 18.32 2.14
N HIS A 332 12.62 17.92 1.29
CA HIS A 332 12.89 17.01 0.18
C HIS A 332 12.73 17.72 -1.16
N TYR A 333 13.76 17.58 -2.03
CA TYR A 333 13.52 17.74 -3.46
C TYR A 333 12.72 16.53 -3.92
N TYR A 334 11.42 16.72 -4.12
CA TYR A 334 10.53 15.60 -4.47
C TYR A 334 9.82 15.91 -5.78
N HIS A 335 10.46 15.52 -6.88
CA HIS A 335 9.94 15.70 -8.22
C HIS A 335 9.93 14.34 -8.94
N ALA A 336 8.77 13.69 -8.94
CA ALA A 336 8.61 12.35 -9.49
C ALA A 336 7.69 12.34 -10.71
N VAL A 337 8.08 11.58 -11.73
CA VAL A 337 7.27 11.33 -12.92
C VAL A 337 6.20 10.27 -12.60
N ASN A 338 4.95 10.47 -13.08
CA ASN A 338 3.81 9.56 -12.88
C ASN A 338 2.86 9.58 -14.09
N THR A 339 3.40 9.53 -15.28
CA THR A 339 2.63 9.70 -16.53
C THR A 339 2.00 8.40 -17.02
N ASN A 340 2.68 7.26 -16.87
CA ASN A 340 2.28 6.01 -17.49
C ASN A 340 0.85 5.54 -17.11
N LEU A 341 0.46 5.64 -15.86
CA LEU A 341 -0.90 5.28 -15.44
C LEU A 341 -1.95 6.24 -15.99
N ARG A 342 -1.63 7.54 -16.08
CA ARG A 342 -2.50 8.56 -16.67
C ARG A 342 -2.69 8.33 -18.17
N ASP A 343 -1.62 7.99 -18.89
CA ASP A 343 -1.65 7.66 -20.30
C ASP A 343 -2.50 6.41 -20.59
N LEU A 344 -2.59 5.49 -19.61
CA LEU A 344 -3.47 4.32 -19.65
C LEU A 344 -4.89 4.60 -19.15
N GLY A 345 -5.24 5.86 -18.84
CA GLY A 345 -6.60 6.29 -18.52
C GLY A 345 -6.92 6.38 -17.02
N LEU A 346 -5.92 6.57 -16.15
CA LEU A 346 -6.17 6.91 -14.75
C LEU A 346 -6.68 8.36 -14.64
N GLU A 347 -7.90 8.53 -14.16
CA GLU A 347 -8.47 9.80 -13.76
C GLU A 347 -8.35 9.95 -12.23
N PRO A 348 -7.54 10.90 -11.72
CA PRO A 348 -7.25 11.01 -10.29
C PRO A 348 -8.44 11.45 -9.43
N ASN A 349 -8.64 10.80 -8.29
CA ASN A 349 -9.47 11.24 -7.19
C ASN A 349 -8.60 12.04 -6.20
N LEU A 350 -8.72 13.36 -6.22
CA LEU A 350 -7.85 14.25 -5.42
C LEU A 350 -8.31 14.37 -3.96
N LEU A 351 -7.38 14.77 -3.10
CA LEU A 351 -7.63 15.04 -1.68
C LEU A 351 -8.36 16.38 -1.54
N THR A 352 -9.69 16.33 -1.53
CA THR A 352 -10.55 17.50 -1.30
C THR A 352 -10.93 17.64 0.17
N ASP A 353 -11.48 18.80 0.52
CA ASP A 353 -12.02 19.04 1.87
C ASP A 353 -13.17 18.07 2.20
N ASP A 354 -13.98 17.70 1.21
CA ASP A 354 -15.06 16.73 1.41
C ASP A 354 -14.52 15.32 1.73
N VAL A 355 -13.42 14.92 1.11
CA VAL A 355 -12.73 13.65 1.45
C VAL A 355 -12.23 13.72 2.89
N LEU A 356 -11.58 14.81 3.31
CA LEU A 356 -11.11 14.99 4.68
C LEU A 356 -12.28 15.00 5.69
N LYS A 357 -13.37 15.70 5.38
CA LYS A 357 -14.59 15.72 6.21
C LYS A 357 -15.20 14.33 6.34
N GLY A 358 -15.27 13.58 5.25
CA GLY A 358 -15.78 12.20 5.27
C GLY A 358 -14.96 11.28 6.18
N ILE A 359 -13.63 11.35 6.08
CA ILE A 359 -12.74 10.56 6.96
C ILE A 359 -12.90 10.99 8.41
N LEU A 360 -12.97 12.31 8.66
CA LEU A 360 -13.12 12.85 10.03
C LEU A 360 -14.47 12.50 10.65
N GLN A 361 -15.56 12.44 9.86
CA GLN A 361 -16.87 11.97 10.32
C GLN A 361 -16.81 10.52 10.82
N VAL A 362 -16.19 9.62 10.05
CA VAL A 362 -15.99 8.23 10.47
C VAL A 362 -15.10 8.15 11.72
N ALA A 363 -14.04 8.97 11.76
CA ALA A 363 -13.19 9.06 12.95
C ALA A 363 -13.97 9.47 14.22
N LEU A 364 -14.90 10.43 14.10
CA LEU A 364 -15.77 10.87 15.18
C LEU A 364 -16.79 9.80 15.59
N GLU A 365 -17.36 9.08 14.61
CA GLU A 365 -18.31 7.99 14.88
C GLU A 365 -17.68 6.87 15.70
N TYR A 366 -16.42 6.53 15.41
CA TYR A 366 -15.71 5.42 16.05
C TYR A 366 -14.62 5.87 17.04
N LYS A 367 -14.61 7.14 17.48
CA LYS A 367 -13.54 7.70 18.34
C LYS A 367 -13.31 6.93 19.64
N ASP A 368 -14.36 6.34 20.21
CA ASP A 368 -14.28 5.55 21.45
C ASP A 368 -13.48 4.25 21.29
N ARG A 369 -13.16 3.86 20.04
CA ARG A 369 -12.29 2.73 19.75
C ARG A 369 -10.82 3.12 19.67
N VAL A 370 -10.51 4.43 19.64
CA VAL A 370 -9.13 4.91 19.55
C VAL A 370 -8.39 4.65 20.86
N ILE A 371 -7.24 4.01 20.76
CA ILE A 371 -6.30 3.82 21.86
C ILE A 371 -5.34 5.01 21.82
N GLU A 372 -5.55 5.99 22.69
CA GLU A 372 -4.86 7.27 22.66
C GLU A 372 -3.33 7.14 22.74
N GLU A 373 -2.84 6.17 23.52
CA GLU A 373 -1.41 5.89 23.65
C GLU A 373 -0.72 5.53 22.32
N ASN A 374 -1.48 5.05 21.34
CA ASN A 374 -0.97 4.58 20.05
C ASN A 374 -0.87 5.69 18.99
N VAL A 375 -1.42 6.88 19.22
CA VAL A 375 -1.40 7.98 18.22
C VAL A 375 -0.02 8.63 18.06
N LEU A 376 0.93 8.33 18.95
CA LEU A 376 2.28 8.84 18.94
C LEU A 376 3.28 7.81 18.39
N PRO A 377 4.42 8.24 17.84
CA PRO A 377 5.44 7.31 17.38
C PRO A 377 6.05 6.56 18.56
N THR A 378 6.16 5.25 18.41
CA THR A 378 6.78 4.36 19.41
C THR A 378 8.12 3.80 18.95
N VAL A 379 8.47 3.96 17.67
CA VAL A 379 9.68 3.42 17.07
C VAL A 379 10.55 4.55 16.52
N SER A 380 11.83 4.54 16.90
CA SER A 380 12.81 5.51 16.44
C SER A 380 14.03 4.78 15.87
N TRP A 381 14.54 5.27 14.72
CA TRP A 381 15.78 4.79 14.11
C TRP A 381 16.61 5.98 13.64
N LYS A 382 17.55 6.36 14.51
CA LYS A 382 18.53 7.44 14.32
C LYS A 382 19.93 6.86 14.27
#